data_d95043e59a93cd02298c5a43f31dd095
#
_entry.id   d95043e59a93cd02298c5a43f31dd095
#
_cell.length_a   1.000
_cell.length_b   1.000
_cell.length_c   1.000
_cell.angle_alpha   90.00
_cell.angle_beta   90.00
_cell.angle_gamma   90.00
#
_symmetry.space_group_name_H-M   'P 1'
#
loop_
_entity.id
_entity.type
_entity.pdbx_description
1 polymer ?
#
loop_
_entity_poly.entity_id
_entity_poly.type
_entity_poly.pdbx_seq_one_letter_code
_entity_poly.pdbx_strand_id
1 'polypeptide(L)'
;MINKFNQKIALIPLLVLVCLSCTPKENELLVKGMDSYDNEQYRTAITYFNEAIEADPGNAELYFYRGRAKMQLDSCKDAIDDYSSAIILDKTQKDYFINRGLANISCQNYYKAIFDFDYAEVIDSGNAQIYFNRAYAKESIEDYPGAIEDYTTAISLDSTNYKYFMNRGLLFSFLGDSQNAIEDFTSSISIDPENMIAYRDRGNEYINQGELERAVDDYSSALAIEPENSALYYTRAEVKIGLNEFLSAAVDYTKIISLDSLDGTAFYNRGICYANLEMKVNACDDFKRAGELGLFEAYQIIKDYCEEKEKPKVKPKK
;
A
#
# COMPACT_ATOMS: atom_id res chain seq x y z
N MET A 1 57.77 -54.46 -62.47
CA MET A 1 56.36 -54.83 -62.48
C MET A 1 55.68 -54.18 -61.30
N ILE A 2 54.56 -53.51 -61.53
CA ILE A 2 53.68 -52.85 -60.56
C ILE A 2 54.18 -51.50 -60.02
N ASN A 3 53.73 -50.46 -60.69
CA ASN A 3 53.81 -49.04 -60.32
C ASN A 3 52.90 -48.75 -59.16
N LYS A 4 53.43 -48.07 -58.11
CA LYS A 4 52.66 -47.46 -57.04
C LYS A 4 52.41 -46.00 -57.38
N PHE A 5 51.18 -45.67 -57.71
CA PHE A 5 50.69 -44.31 -57.76
C PHE A 5 50.49 -43.77 -56.31
N ASN A 6 51.31 -42.81 -55.93
CA ASN A 6 51.09 -42.02 -54.70
C ASN A 6 50.28 -40.78 -55.13
N GLN A 7 48.98 -40.79 -54.81
CA GLN A 7 48.19 -39.56 -54.76
C GLN A 7 48.30 -38.96 -53.44
N LYS A 8 48.97 -37.81 -53.35
CA LYS A 8 48.94 -36.93 -52.16
C LYS A 8 47.59 -36.18 -52.19
N ILE A 9 46.66 -36.59 -51.30
CA ILE A 9 45.47 -35.80 -51.02
C ILE A 9 45.93 -34.63 -50.15
N ALA A 10 45.87 -33.42 -50.73
CA ALA A 10 46.05 -32.18 -49.99
C ALA A 10 44.81 -31.95 -49.11
N LEU A 11 44.95 -32.12 -47.78
CA LEU A 11 43.95 -31.66 -46.81
C LEU A 11 43.98 -30.13 -46.83
N ILE A 12 42.93 -29.50 -47.38
CA ILE A 12 42.62 -28.09 -47.17
C ILE A 12 42.10 -27.96 -45.76
N PRO A 13 42.74 -27.21 -44.86
CA PRO A 13 42.16 -26.94 -43.56
C PRO A 13 40.95 -26.01 -43.77
N LEU A 14 39.76 -26.53 -43.46
CA LEU A 14 38.55 -25.74 -43.31
C LEU A 14 38.76 -24.78 -42.15
N LEU A 15 39.20 -23.55 -42.47
CA LEU A 15 39.25 -22.46 -41.49
C LEU A 15 37.80 -22.11 -41.13
N VAL A 16 37.28 -22.73 -40.08
CA VAL A 16 36.08 -22.25 -39.40
C VAL A 16 36.48 -20.95 -38.70
N LEU A 17 36.32 -19.83 -39.41
CA LEU A 17 36.31 -18.52 -38.76
C LEU A 17 35.10 -18.48 -37.81
N VAL A 18 35.28 -18.86 -36.57
CA VAL A 18 34.37 -18.52 -35.52
C VAL A 18 34.49 -16.99 -35.36
N CYS A 19 33.54 -16.26 -35.94
CA CYS A 19 33.34 -14.85 -35.64
C CYS A 19 32.95 -14.73 -34.17
N LEU A 20 33.93 -14.48 -33.34
CA LEU A 20 33.81 -14.24 -31.87
C LEU A 20 33.19 -12.88 -31.53
N SER A 21 32.41 -12.25 -32.43
CA SER A 21 31.82 -10.91 -32.18
C SER A 21 30.48 -10.65 -32.86
N CYS A 22 29.71 -11.68 -33.24
CA CYS A 22 28.31 -11.49 -33.62
C CYS A 22 27.42 -12.00 -32.49
N THR A 23 27.17 -11.17 -31.51
CA THR A 23 25.94 -11.31 -30.73
C THR A 23 24.80 -11.08 -31.71
N PRO A 24 23.78 -11.96 -31.76
CA PRO A 24 22.62 -11.75 -32.61
C PRO A 24 22.04 -10.35 -32.34
N LYS A 25 21.61 -9.65 -33.39
CA LYS A 25 21.13 -8.25 -33.31
C LYS A 25 20.01 -8.09 -32.28
N GLU A 26 19.16 -9.10 -32.14
CA GLU A 26 18.09 -9.13 -31.13
C GLU A 26 18.60 -9.10 -29.69
N ASN A 27 19.73 -9.75 -29.39
CA ASN A 27 20.34 -9.72 -28.06
C ASN A 27 20.92 -8.35 -27.71
N GLU A 28 21.53 -7.66 -28.68
CA GLU A 28 21.99 -6.28 -28.49
C GLU A 28 20.83 -5.33 -28.23
N LEU A 29 19.73 -5.48 -28.96
CA LEU A 29 18.53 -4.67 -28.80
C LEU A 29 17.79 -4.97 -27.48
N LEU A 30 17.77 -6.24 -27.04
CA LEU A 30 17.25 -6.63 -25.73
C LEU A 30 18.02 -5.90 -24.62
N VAL A 31 19.35 -5.95 -24.64
CA VAL A 31 20.19 -5.26 -23.64
C VAL A 31 19.94 -3.76 -23.64
N LYS A 32 19.88 -3.10 -24.80
CA LYS A 32 19.56 -1.67 -24.91
C LYS A 32 18.17 -1.35 -24.38
N GLY A 33 17.21 -2.23 -24.62
CA GLY A 33 15.85 -2.11 -24.10
C GLY A 33 15.82 -2.21 -22.58
N MET A 34 16.54 -3.19 -22.01
CA MET A 34 16.66 -3.35 -20.56
C MET A 34 17.37 -2.17 -19.92
N ASP A 35 18.48 -1.71 -20.47
CA ASP A 35 19.20 -0.52 -19.99
C ASP A 35 18.29 0.73 -20.00
N SER A 36 17.49 0.89 -21.05
CA SER A 36 16.53 1.99 -21.15
C SER A 36 15.41 1.85 -20.11
N TYR A 37 14.96 0.62 -19.85
CA TYR A 37 13.96 0.34 -18.83
C TYR A 37 14.48 0.68 -17.43
N ASP A 38 15.70 0.27 -17.10
CA ASP A 38 16.33 0.52 -15.80
C ASP A 38 16.63 2.03 -15.58
N ASN A 39 16.79 2.79 -16.66
CA ASN A 39 16.89 4.26 -16.64
C ASN A 39 15.52 4.96 -16.74
N GLU A 40 14.41 4.26 -16.52
CA GLU A 40 13.03 4.77 -16.55
C GLU A 40 12.59 5.36 -17.90
N GLN A 41 13.34 5.08 -18.98
CA GLN A 41 13.06 5.52 -20.35
C GLN A 41 12.13 4.53 -21.05
N TYR A 42 10.96 4.28 -20.50
CA TYR A 42 10.06 3.20 -20.91
C TYR A 42 9.64 3.25 -22.38
N ARG A 43 9.39 4.44 -22.94
CA ARG A 43 9.06 4.59 -24.37
C ARG A 43 10.24 4.19 -25.28
N THR A 44 11.46 4.55 -24.88
CA THR A 44 12.68 4.16 -25.60
C THR A 44 12.91 2.65 -25.49
N ALA A 45 12.71 2.07 -24.30
CA ALA A 45 12.75 0.63 -24.09
C ALA A 45 11.78 -0.11 -25.02
N ILE A 46 10.52 0.33 -25.12
CA ILE A 46 9.52 -0.24 -26.00
C ILE A 46 9.98 -0.18 -27.48
N THR A 47 10.63 0.89 -27.91
CA THR A 47 11.16 0.99 -29.27
C THR A 47 12.22 -0.08 -29.54
N TYR A 48 13.19 -0.26 -28.64
CA TYR A 48 14.19 -1.31 -28.77
C TYR A 48 13.59 -2.72 -28.74
N PHE A 49 12.62 -2.97 -27.86
CA PHE A 49 11.93 -4.27 -27.84
C PHE A 49 11.11 -4.51 -29.11
N ASN A 50 10.50 -3.48 -29.72
CA ASN A 50 9.83 -3.63 -31.03
C ASN A 50 10.81 -4.06 -32.10
N GLU A 51 11.96 -3.39 -32.21
CA GLU A 51 12.99 -3.74 -33.17
C GLU A 51 13.57 -5.15 -32.96
N ALA A 52 13.70 -5.55 -31.68
CA ALA A 52 14.16 -6.88 -31.31
C ALA A 52 13.13 -7.97 -31.70
N ILE A 53 11.84 -7.72 -31.48
CA ILE A 53 10.73 -8.62 -31.85
C ILE A 53 10.62 -8.75 -33.37
N GLU A 54 10.87 -7.67 -34.11
CA GLU A 54 10.92 -7.77 -35.60
C GLU A 54 12.08 -8.67 -36.07
N ALA A 55 13.20 -8.69 -35.34
CA ALA A 55 14.36 -9.53 -35.67
C ALA A 55 14.15 -10.99 -35.22
N ASP A 56 13.54 -11.21 -34.05
CA ASP A 56 13.21 -12.55 -33.51
C ASP A 56 11.82 -12.56 -32.86
N PRO A 57 10.76 -12.79 -33.65
CA PRO A 57 9.39 -12.87 -33.12
C PRO A 57 9.12 -14.15 -32.32
N GLY A 58 10.06 -15.10 -32.25
CA GLY A 58 9.95 -16.34 -31.48
C GLY A 58 10.46 -16.20 -30.03
N ASN A 59 11.06 -15.10 -29.67
CA ASN A 59 11.65 -14.91 -28.35
C ASN A 59 10.61 -14.36 -27.34
N ALA A 60 10.14 -15.20 -26.44
CA ALA A 60 9.15 -14.88 -25.43
C ALA A 60 9.58 -13.73 -24.49
N GLU A 61 10.88 -13.66 -24.19
CA GLU A 61 11.46 -12.68 -23.25
C GLU A 61 11.30 -11.23 -23.75
N LEU A 62 11.37 -11.03 -25.08
CA LEU A 62 11.19 -9.71 -25.68
C LEU A 62 9.78 -9.14 -25.45
N TYR A 63 8.76 -9.98 -25.61
CA TYR A 63 7.38 -9.60 -25.31
C TYR A 63 7.19 -9.35 -23.81
N PHE A 64 7.79 -10.19 -22.96
CA PHE A 64 7.71 -10.02 -21.52
C PHE A 64 8.26 -8.67 -21.07
N TYR A 65 9.47 -8.29 -21.48
CA TYR A 65 10.07 -7.00 -21.11
C TYR A 65 9.32 -5.81 -21.73
N ARG A 66 8.81 -5.95 -22.96
CA ARG A 66 7.95 -4.92 -23.55
C ARG A 66 6.67 -4.73 -22.76
N GLY A 67 6.03 -5.81 -22.33
CA GLY A 67 4.86 -5.78 -21.46
C GLY A 67 5.16 -5.07 -20.14
N ARG A 68 6.30 -5.36 -19.50
CA ARG A 68 6.76 -4.65 -18.29
C ARG A 68 6.91 -3.14 -18.53
N ALA A 69 7.54 -2.75 -19.63
CA ALA A 69 7.69 -1.34 -19.98
C ALA A 69 6.34 -0.64 -20.23
N LYS A 70 5.38 -1.34 -20.85
CA LYS A 70 4.01 -0.83 -21.03
C LYS A 70 3.26 -0.67 -19.71
N MET A 71 3.47 -1.56 -18.74
CA MET A 71 2.89 -1.44 -17.40
C MET A 71 3.35 -0.15 -16.70
N GLN A 72 4.61 0.25 -16.85
CA GLN A 72 5.13 1.50 -16.29
C GLN A 72 4.52 2.76 -16.95
N LEU A 73 3.86 2.60 -18.07
CA LEU A 73 3.12 3.66 -18.78
C LEU A 73 1.60 3.52 -18.61
N ASP A 74 1.13 2.79 -17.61
CA ASP A 74 -0.28 2.53 -17.31
C ASP A 74 -1.06 1.87 -18.45
N SER A 75 -0.36 1.21 -19.40
CA SER A 75 -0.96 0.57 -20.56
C SER A 75 -1.26 -0.92 -20.27
N CYS A 76 -2.13 -1.18 -19.28
CA CYS A 76 -2.40 -2.55 -18.82
C CYS A 76 -2.93 -3.48 -19.93
N LYS A 77 -3.75 -2.99 -20.87
CA LYS A 77 -4.29 -3.81 -21.98
C LYS A 77 -3.20 -4.27 -22.92
N ASP A 78 -2.34 -3.34 -23.36
CA ASP A 78 -1.25 -3.67 -24.27
C ASP A 78 -0.18 -4.56 -23.62
N ALA A 79 -0.02 -4.44 -22.29
CA ALA A 79 0.86 -5.32 -21.53
C ALA A 79 0.29 -6.75 -21.44
N ILE A 80 -1.04 -6.90 -21.23
CA ILE A 80 -1.72 -8.22 -21.24
C ILE A 80 -1.52 -8.93 -22.57
N ASP A 81 -1.59 -8.22 -23.71
CA ASP A 81 -1.36 -8.78 -25.01
C ASP A 81 0.09 -9.26 -25.17
N ASP A 82 1.05 -8.50 -24.70
CA ASP A 82 2.46 -8.87 -24.72
C ASP A 82 2.75 -10.09 -23.82
N TYR A 83 2.27 -10.08 -22.58
CA TYR A 83 2.43 -11.24 -21.70
C TYR A 83 1.72 -12.49 -22.24
N SER A 84 0.59 -12.32 -22.93
CA SER A 84 -0.10 -13.43 -23.58
C SER A 84 0.72 -14.00 -24.73
N SER A 85 1.42 -13.15 -25.49
CA SER A 85 2.36 -13.57 -26.53
C SER A 85 3.55 -14.34 -25.93
N ALA A 86 4.12 -13.84 -24.83
CA ALA A 86 5.20 -14.52 -24.11
C ALA A 86 4.76 -15.91 -23.61
N ILE A 87 3.57 -16.03 -23.03
CA ILE A 87 3.00 -17.30 -22.54
C ILE A 87 2.74 -18.29 -23.68
N ILE A 88 2.29 -17.82 -24.85
CA ILE A 88 2.10 -18.69 -26.03
C ILE A 88 3.42 -19.30 -26.47
N LEU A 89 4.51 -18.52 -26.44
CA LEU A 89 5.85 -18.94 -26.83
C LEU A 89 6.52 -19.83 -25.79
N ASP A 90 6.36 -19.51 -24.50
CA ASP A 90 6.90 -20.30 -23.39
C ASP A 90 5.95 -20.30 -22.19
N LYS A 91 5.35 -21.45 -21.88
CA LYS A 91 4.41 -21.68 -20.79
C LYS A 91 5.08 -22.08 -19.47
N THR A 92 6.38 -22.19 -19.43
CA THR A 92 7.11 -22.71 -18.25
C THR A 92 7.52 -21.63 -17.28
N GLN A 93 7.41 -20.36 -17.68
CA GLN A 93 7.86 -19.21 -16.91
C GLN A 93 6.73 -18.66 -16.04
N LYS A 94 6.81 -18.90 -14.72
CA LYS A 94 5.83 -18.36 -13.76
C LYS A 94 5.67 -16.84 -13.85
N ASP A 95 6.78 -16.13 -14.13
CA ASP A 95 6.81 -14.67 -14.15
C ASP A 95 5.90 -14.07 -15.23
N TYR A 96 5.70 -14.78 -16.33
CA TYR A 96 4.78 -14.32 -17.39
C TYR A 96 3.33 -14.32 -16.91
N PHE A 97 2.93 -15.38 -16.19
CA PHE A 97 1.60 -15.46 -15.59
C PHE A 97 1.43 -14.47 -14.45
N ILE A 98 2.42 -14.35 -13.55
CA ILE A 98 2.37 -13.39 -12.43
C ILE A 98 2.18 -11.97 -12.97
N ASN A 99 2.98 -11.55 -13.96
CA ASN A 99 2.91 -10.20 -14.51
C ASN A 99 1.63 -9.98 -15.31
N ARG A 100 1.11 -11.00 -16.02
CA ARG A 100 -0.21 -10.89 -16.67
C ARG A 100 -1.34 -10.79 -15.65
N GLY A 101 -1.26 -11.52 -14.55
CA GLY A 101 -2.18 -11.42 -13.43
C GLY A 101 -2.18 -10.03 -12.81
N LEU A 102 -1.01 -9.45 -12.57
CA LEU A 102 -0.88 -8.07 -12.09
C LEU A 102 -1.44 -7.04 -13.08
N ALA A 103 -1.18 -7.21 -14.38
CA ALA A 103 -1.75 -6.38 -15.42
C ALA A 103 -3.29 -6.53 -15.49
N ASN A 104 -3.81 -7.74 -15.27
CA ASN A 104 -5.25 -7.98 -15.17
C ASN A 104 -5.85 -7.29 -13.93
N ILE A 105 -5.17 -7.28 -12.79
CA ILE A 105 -5.59 -6.50 -11.60
C ILE A 105 -5.67 -5.00 -11.96
N SER A 106 -4.63 -4.45 -12.57
CA SER A 106 -4.60 -3.03 -12.98
C SER A 106 -5.72 -2.67 -13.96
N CYS A 107 -6.13 -3.62 -14.80
CA CYS A 107 -7.29 -3.49 -15.68
C CYS A 107 -8.63 -3.89 -15.02
N GLN A 108 -8.67 -4.20 -13.73
CA GLN A 108 -9.84 -4.66 -12.98
C GLN A 108 -10.45 -5.99 -13.49
N ASN A 109 -9.65 -6.80 -14.15
CA ASN A 109 -10.04 -8.12 -14.66
C ASN A 109 -9.72 -9.22 -13.62
N TYR A 110 -10.26 -9.11 -12.40
CA TYR A 110 -9.85 -9.92 -11.24
C TYR A 110 -9.97 -11.43 -11.46
N TYR A 111 -11.04 -11.92 -12.11
CA TYR A 111 -11.18 -13.35 -12.43
C TYR A 111 -10.06 -13.88 -13.34
N LYS A 112 -9.60 -13.06 -14.32
CA LYS A 112 -8.47 -13.45 -15.17
C LYS A 112 -7.15 -13.41 -14.39
N ALA A 113 -7.02 -12.47 -13.46
CA ALA A 113 -5.86 -12.41 -12.58
C ALA A 113 -5.76 -13.67 -11.70
N ILE A 114 -6.87 -14.10 -11.08
CA ILE A 114 -6.92 -15.33 -10.27
C ILE A 114 -6.48 -16.54 -11.12
N PHE A 115 -7.03 -16.67 -12.33
CA PHE A 115 -6.65 -17.74 -13.26
C PHE A 115 -5.14 -17.74 -13.59
N ASP A 116 -4.55 -16.56 -13.80
CA ASP A 116 -3.12 -16.45 -14.04
C ASP A 116 -2.29 -16.85 -12.81
N PHE A 117 -2.71 -16.46 -11.60
CA PHE A 117 -2.03 -16.86 -10.37
C PHE A 117 -2.19 -18.36 -10.07
N ASP A 118 -3.34 -18.97 -10.41
CA ASP A 118 -3.52 -20.41 -10.32
C ASP A 118 -2.51 -21.17 -11.21
N TYR A 119 -2.26 -20.68 -12.41
CA TYR A 119 -1.22 -21.26 -13.29
C TYR A 119 0.19 -21.03 -12.76
N ALA A 120 0.47 -19.84 -12.20
CA ALA A 120 1.77 -19.54 -11.60
C ALA A 120 2.04 -20.45 -10.38
N GLU A 121 1.03 -20.75 -9.56
CA GLU A 121 1.11 -21.67 -8.44
C GLU A 121 1.46 -23.11 -8.89
N VAL A 122 0.87 -23.59 -10.00
CA VAL A 122 1.20 -24.92 -10.56
C VAL A 122 2.69 -25.02 -10.94
N ILE A 123 3.29 -23.91 -11.39
CA ILE A 123 4.71 -23.85 -11.75
C ILE A 123 5.60 -23.73 -10.49
N ASP A 124 5.20 -22.90 -9.55
CA ASP A 124 5.97 -22.62 -8.32
C ASP A 124 5.04 -22.37 -7.13
N SER A 125 4.66 -23.44 -6.44
CA SER A 125 3.84 -23.39 -5.24
C SER A 125 4.56 -22.82 -3.99
N GLY A 126 5.88 -22.60 -4.06
CA GLY A 126 6.67 -22.04 -2.97
C GLY A 126 6.77 -20.52 -2.96
N ASN A 127 6.16 -19.83 -3.90
CA ASN A 127 6.26 -18.38 -4.04
C ASN A 127 5.11 -17.66 -3.31
N ALA A 128 5.39 -17.13 -2.13
CA ALA A 128 4.42 -16.41 -1.30
C ALA A 128 3.72 -15.24 -2.03
N GLN A 129 4.41 -14.58 -2.96
CA GLN A 129 3.87 -13.43 -3.69
C GLN A 129 2.69 -13.82 -4.61
N ILE A 130 2.66 -15.06 -5.12
CA ILE A 130 1.54 -15.56 -5.95
C ILE A 130 0.25 -15.56 -5.12
N TYR A 131 0.31 -16.14 -3.93
CA TYR A 131 -0.84 -16.21 -3.01
C TYR A 131 -1.27 -14.82 -2.55
N PHE A 132 -0.32 -13.97 -2.19
CA PHE A 132 -0.62 -12.58 -1.80
C PHE A 132 -1.37 -11.81 -2.89
N ASN A 133 -0.90 -11.89 -4.13
CA ASN A 133 -1.54 -11.20 -5.26
C ASN A 133 -2.90 -11.81 -5.60
N ARG A 134 -3.05 -13.16 -5.48
CA ARG A 134 -4.32 -13.85 -5.69
C ARG A 134 -5.33 -13.51 -4.60
N ALA A 135 -4.87 -13.40 -3.34
CA ALA A 135 -5.70 -12.95 -2.23
C ALA A 135 -6.31 -11.58 -2.51
N TYR A 136 -5.50 -10.62 -2.95
CA TYR A 136 -5.99 -9.29 -3.32
C TYR A 136 -7.04 -9.34 -4.45
N ALA A 137 -6.81 -10.18 -5.47
CA ALA A 137 -7.78 -10.35 -6.55
C ALA A 137 -9.08 -11.00 -6.06
N LYS A 138 -9.01 -11.99 -5.15
CA LYS A 138 -10.18 -12.63 -4.52
C LYS A 138 -10.97 -11.65 -3.63
N GLU A 139 -10.27 -10.85 -2.84
CA GLU A 139 -10.87 -9.77 -2.04
C GLU A 139 -11.64 -8.78 -2.91
N SER A 140 -11.07 -8.41 -4.07
CA SER A 140 -11.70 -7.48 -5.01
C SER A 140 -12.98 -8.01 -5.67
N ILE A 141 -13.20 -9.33 -5.63
CA ILE A 141 -14.46 -9.98 -6.08
C ILE A 141 -15.29 -10.47 -4.89
N GLU A 142 -14.98 -10.01 -3.67
CA GLU A 142 -15.68 -10.35 -2.42
C GLU A 142 -15.58 -11.82 -2.01
N ASP A 143 -14.61 -12.59 -2.56
CA ASP A 143 -14.29 -13.94 -2.06
C ASP A 143 -13.35 -13.82 -0.85
N TYR A 144 -13.90 -13.32 0.26
CA TYR A 144 -13.14 -13.09 1.49
C TYR A 144 -12.57 -14.36 2.13
N PRO A 145 -13.32 -15.49 2.16
CA PRO A 145 -12.75 -16.75 2.68
C PRO A 145 -11.55 -17.23 1.87
N GLY A 146 -11.63 -17.16 0.53
CA GLY A 146 -10.53 -17.54 -0.35
C GLY A 146 -9.35 -16.58 -0.24
N ALA A 147 -9.58 -15.29 0.01
CA ALA A 147 -8.52 -14.31 0.24
C ALA A 147 -7.78 -14.58 1.56
N ILE A 148 -8.49 -14.88 2.66
CA ILE A 148 -7.90 -15.24 3.96
C ILE A 148 -7.03 -16.50 3.85
N GLU A 149 -7.50 -17.51 3.11
CA GLU A 149 -6.73 -18.74 2.85
C GLU A 149 -5.42 -18.44 2.13
N ASP A 150 -5.47 -17.64 1.08
CA ASP A 150 -4.30 -17.26 0.31
C ASP A 150 -3.33 -16.38 1.12
N TYR A 151 -3.81 -15.38 1.88
CA TYR A 151 -2.94 -14.61 2.79
C TYR A 151 -2.29 -15.53 3.85
N THR A 152 -3.03 -16.49 4.37
CA THR A 152 -2.52 -17.45 5.36
C THR A 152 -1.42 -18.33 4.75
N THR A 153 -1.60 -18.76 3.51
CA THR A 153 -0.57 -19.50 2.76
C THR A 153 0.66 -18.64 2.51
N ALA A 154 0.49 -17.39 2.08
CA ALA A 154 1.61 -16.46 1.88
C ALA A 154 2.42 -16.25 3.17
N ILE A 155 1.76 -16.08 4.32
CA ILE A 155 2.39 -15.98 5.65
C ILE A 155 3.14 -17.27 6.01
N SER A 156 2.59 -18.45 5.70
CA SER A 156 3.24 -19.73 6.00
C SER A 156 4.51 -19.94 5.20
N LEU A 157 4.57 -19.41 3.97
CA LEU A 157 5.72 -19.48 3.07
C LEU A 157 6.78 -18.42 3.39
N ASP A 158 6.36 -17.23 3.79
CA ASP A 158 7.25 -16.13 4.19
C ASP A 158 6.62 -15.33 5.34
N SER A 159 6.99 -15.65 6.56
CA SER A 159 6.52 -14.98 7.77
C SER A 159 7.28 -13.68 8.08
N THR A 160 8.21 -13.25 7.24
CA THR A 160 9.02 -12.04 7.46
C THR A 160 8.47 -10.80 6.76
N ASN A 161 7.47 -10.95 5.92
CA ASN A 161 6.87 -9.86 5.19
C ASN A 161 5.64 -9.31 5.94
N TYR A 162 5.79 -8.16 6.58
CA TYR A 162 4.73 -7.51 7.36
C TYR A 162 3.46 -7.25 6.55
N LYS A 163 3.56 -7.07 5.22
CA LYS A 163 2.42 -6.74 4.36
C LYS A 163 1.37 -7.85 4.29
N TYR A 164 1.79 -9.09 4.42
CA TYR A 164 0.86 -10.22 4.40
C TYR A 164 -0.05 -10.21 5.62
N PHE A 165 0.52 -9.97 6.81
CA PHE A 165 -0.23 -9.79 8.04
C PHE A 165 -1.12 -8.53 7.98
N MET A 166 -0.55 -7.40 7.50
CA MET A 166 -1.31 -6.15 7.37
C MET A 166 -2.59 -6.34 6.55
N ASN A 167 -2.48 -6.94 5.35
CA ASN A 167 -3.64 -7.08 4.48
C ASN A 167 -4.65 -8.10 5.03
N ARG A 168 -4.20 -9.21 5.62
CA ARG A 168 -5.10 -10.16 6.27
C ARG A 168 -5.80 -9.53 7.50
N GLY A 169 -5.06 -8.78 8.30
CA GLY A 169 -5.61 -8.02 9.43
C GLY A 169 -6.65 -6.98 9.02
N LEU A 170 -6.40 -6.23 7.94
CA LEU A 170 -7.39 -5.31 7.37
C LEU A 170 -8.66 -6.03 6.91
N LEU A 171 -8.50 -7.22 6.32
CA LEU A 171 -9.64 -8.01 5.90
C LEU A 171 -10.42 -8.55 7.10
N PHE A 172 -9.77 -9.01 8.17
CA PHE A 172 -10.43 -9.39 9.42
C PHE A 172 -11.16 -8.20 10.06
N SER A 173 -10.53 -7.02 10.09
CA SER A 173 -11.16 -5.77 10.57
C SER A 173 -12.43 -5.46 9.77
N PHE A 174 -12.37 -5.51 8.44
CA PHE A 174 -13.51 -5.28 7.56
C PHE A 174 -14.65 -6.27 7.83
N LEU A 175 -14.34 -7.54 8.15
CA LEU A 175 -15.32 -8.57 8.49
C LEU A 175 -15.83 -8.50 9.95
N GLY A 176 -15.30 -7.56 10.75
CA GLY A 176 -15.67 -7.39 12.17
C GLY A 176 -15.00 -8.39 13.11
N ASP A 177 -13.96 -9.10 12.66
CA ASP A 177 -13.18 -10.01 13.49
C ASP A 177 -11.98 -9.28 14.10
N SER A 178 -12.29 -8.40 15.06
CA SER A 178 -11.30 -7.56 15.73
C SER A 178 -10.19 -8.34 16.41
N GLN A 179 -10.47 -9.57 16.89
CA GLN A 179 -9.45 -10.37 17.58
C GLN A 179 -8.34 -10.82 16.62
N ASN A 180 -8.71 -11.42 15.48
CA ASN A 180 -7.75 -11.84 14.48
C ASN A 180 -7.04 -10.64 13.82
N ALA A 181 -7.74 -9.52 13.64
CA ALA A 181 -7.15 -8.27 13.16
C ALA A 181 -6.02 -7.76 14.08
N ILE A 182 -6.27 -7.71 15.40
CA ILE A 182 -5.27 -7.31 16.41
C ILE A 182 -4.05 -8.23 16.40
N GLU A 183 -4.24 -9.53 16.28
CA GLU A 183 -3.15 -10.51 16.22
C GLU A 183 -2.27 -10.28 14.99
N ASP A 184 -2.89 -10.03 13.85
CA ASP A 184 -2.18 -9.76 12.60
C ASP A 184 -1.47 -8.40 12.62
N PHE A 185 -2.11 -7.34 13.08
CA PHE A 185 -1.42 -6.04 13.24
C PHE A 185 -0.27 -6.12 14.25
N THR A 186 -0.42 -6.93 15.32
CA THR A 186 0.66 -7.15 16.28
C THR A 186 1.85 -7.88 15.63
N SER A 187 1.58 -8.87 14.79
CA SER A 187 2.60 -9.56 14.01
C SER A 187 3.29 -8.61 13.02
N SER A 188 2.50 -7.79 12.32
CA SER A 188 3.02 -6.76 11.41
C SER A 188 3.96 -5.78 12.13
N ILE A 189 3.56 -5.26 13.30
CA ILE A 189 4.37 -4.35 14.13
C ILE A 189 5.66 -5.03 14.61
N SER A 190 5.62 -6.32 14.94
CA SER A 190 6.81 -7.05 15.38
C SER A 190 7.87 -7.17 14.28
N ILE A 191 7.43 -7.19 13.00
CA ILE A 191 8.31 -7.28 11.83
C ILE A 191 8.79 -5.88 11.40
N ASP A 192 7.87 -4.91 11.36
CA ASP A 192 8.14 -3.52 11.00
C ASP A 192 7.63 -2.57 12.09
N PRO A 193 8.45 -2.28 13.11
CA PRO A 193 8.07 -1.40 14.22
C PRO A 193 7.87 0.08 13.82
N GLU A 194 8.27 0.47 12.61
CA GLU A 194 8.08 1.84 12.11
C GLU A 194 6.82 1.96 11.22
N ASN A 195 6.00 0.91 11.16
CA ASN A 195 4.74 0.95 10.44
C ASN A 195 3.65 1.66 11.24
N MET A 196 3.55 2.98 11.08
CA MET A 196 2.52 3.81 11.74
C MET A 196 1.10 3.31 11.46
N ILE A 197 0.83 2.81 10.25
CA ILE A 197 -0.50 2.34 9.85
C ILE A 197 -0.94 1.14 10.71
N ALA A 198 -0.01 0.22 11.01
CA ALA A 198 -0.32 -0.96 11.83
C ALA A 198 -0.69 -0.59 13.27
N TYR A 199 -0.02 0.39 13.87
CA TYR A 199 -0.40 0.92 15.18
C TYR A 199 -1.77 1.60 15.14
N ARG A 200 -2.01 2.48 14.17
CA ARG A 200 -3.30 3.16 13.99
C ARG A 200 -4.44 2.16 13.87
N ASP A 201 -4.29 1.16 13.01
CA ASP A 201 -5.37 0.22 12.71
C ASP A 201 -5.60 -0.74 13.90
N ARG A 202 -4.54 -1.16 14.62
CA ARG A 202 -4.70 -1.90 15.88
C ARG A 202 -5.36 -1.04 16.97
N GLY A 203 -5.00 0.23 17.06
CA GLY A 203 -5.65 1.18 17.94
C GLY A 203 -7.14 1.34 17.66
N ASN A 204 -7.55 1.37 16.38
CA ASN A 204 -8.96 1.36 15.98
C ASN A 204 -9.66 0.08 16.46
N GLU A 205 -9.02 -1.08 16.34
CA GLU A 205 -9.61 -2.34 16.82
C GLU A 205 -9.72 -2.37 18.36
N TYR A 206 -8.78 -1.79 19.08
CA TYR A 206 -8.92 -1.62 20.54
C TYR A 206 -10.08 -0.69 20.91
N ILE A 207 -10.35 0.36 20.15
CA ILE A 207 -11.56 1.19 20.34
C ILE A 207 -12.81 0.34 20.13
N ASN A 208 -12.87 -0.47 19.07
CA ASN A 208 -14.00 -1.35 18.76
C ASN A 208 -14.26 -2.36 19.87
N GLN A 209 -13.22 -2.81 20.59
CA GLN A 209 -13.33 -3.72 21.74
C GLN A 209 -13.56 -2.99 23.07
N GLY A 210 -13.51 -1.64 23.11
CA GLY A 210 -13.62 -0.86 24.31
C GLY A 210 -12.34 -0.82 25.17
N GLU A 211 -11.21 -1.25 24.64
CA GLU A 211 -9.90 -1.26 25.30
C GLU A 211 -9.18 0.09 25.08
N LEU A 212 -9.78 1.15 25.59
CA LEU A 212 -9.42 2.53 25.25
C LEU A 212 -7.98 2.91 25.66
N GLU A 213 -7.47 2.41 26.77
CA GLU A 213 -6.11 2.65 27.23
C GLU A 213 -5.08 2.11 26.24
N ARG A 214 -5.32 0.88 25.72
CA ARG A 214 -4.45 0.27 24.69
C ARG A 214 -4.49 1.05 23.38
N ALA A 215 -5.67 1.58 23.04
CA ALA A 215 -5.80 2.44 21.87
C ALA A 215 -4.94 3.72 22.03
N VAL A 216 -4.95 4.37 23.21
CA VAL A 216 -4.11 5.56 23.48
C VAL A 216 -2.61 5.22 23.34
N ASP A 217 -2.18 4.06 23.81
CA ASP A 217 -0.79 3.60 23.67
C ASP A 217 -0.40 3.42 22.20
N ASP A 218 -1.27 2.81 21.39
CA ASP A 218 -1.03 2.59 19.97
C ASP A 218 -1.01 3.91 19.18
N TYR A 219 -1.96 4.82 19.42
CA TYR A 219 -1.90 6.15 18.81
C TYR A 219 -0.67 6.95 19.26
N SER A 220 -0.20 6.73 20.49
CA SER A 220 1.04 7.37 20.96
C SER A 220 2.27 6.83 20.24
N SER A 221 2.30 5.54 19.97
CA SER A 221 3.33 4.90 19.14
C SER A 221 3.29 5.40 17.69
N ALA A 222 2.09 5.49 17.11
CA ALA A 222 1.90 6.05 15.77
C ALA A 222 2.39 7.51 15.66
N LEU A 223 2.11 8.34 16.68
CA LEU A 223 2.55 9.73 16.76
C LEU A 223 4.05 9.89 17.06
N ALA A 224 4.70 8.90 17.64
CA ALA A 224 6.17 8.88 17.74
C ALA A 224 6.83 8.73 16.38
N ILE A 225 6.17 8.04 15.44
CA ILE A 225 6.63 7.86 14.05
C ILE A 225 6.27 9.09 13.20
N GLU A 226 5.01 9.57 13.31
CA GLU A 226 4.52 10.74 12.57
C GLU A 226 4.06 11.87 13.50
N PRO A 227 4.96 12.69 14.06
CA PRO A 227 4.65 13.68 15.09
C PRO A 227 3.89 14.93 14.59
N GLU A 228 3.65 15.05 13.30
CA GLU A 228 2.88 16.16 12.69
C GLU A 228 1.53 15.70 12.13
N ASN A 229 1.12 14.46 12.38
CA ASN A 229 -0.14 13.93 11.88
C ASN A 229 -1.31 14.36 12.78
N SER A 230 -1.99 15.45 12.38
CA SER A 230 -3.13 16.01 13.14
C SER A 230 -4.27 15.02 13.33
N ALA A 231 -4.54 14.13 12.36
CA ALA A 231 -5.61 13.15 12.45
C ALA A 231 -5.40 12.17 13.63
N LEU A 232 -4.16 11.73 13.86
CA LEU A 232 -3.84 10.85 14.97
C LEU A 232 -4.02 11.53 16.32
N TYR A 233 -3.66 12.84 16.45
CA TYR A 233 -3.93 13.61 17.65
C TYR A 233 -5.43 13.76 17.91
N TYR A 234 -6.25 14.01 16.86
CA TYR A 234 -7.69 14.08 16.99
C TYR A 234 -8.26 12.79 17.56
N THR A 235 -7.95 11.65 16.93
CA THR A 235 -8.47 10.35 17.39
C THR A 235 -8.00 10.03 18.81
N ARG A 236 -6.71 10.26 19.12
CA ARG A 236 -6.20 10.01 20.47
C ARG A 236 -6.88 10.90 21.52
N ALA A 237 -7.11 12.17 21.20
CA ALA A 237 -7.83 13.09 22.09
C ALA A 237 -9.27 12.63 22.35
N GLU A 238 -9.98 12.17 21.31
CA GLU A 238 -11.34 11.63 21.46
C GLU A 238 -11.38 10.39 22.35
N VAL A 239 -10.41 9.46 22.18
CA VAL A 239 -10.29 8.29 23.05
C VAL A 239 -10.01 8.72 24.50
N LYS A 240 -9.12 9.70 24.73
CA LYS A 240 -8.82 10.24 26.07
C LYS A 240 -10.05 10.92 26.72
N ILE A 241 -10.88 11.60 25.93
CA ILE A 241 -12.16 12.14 26.42
C ILE A 241 -13.07 10.99 26.87
N GLY A 242 -13.13 9.89 26.14
CA GLY A 242 -13.87 8.69 26.54
C GLY A 242 -13.38 8.10 27.86
N LEU A 243 -12.09 8.25 28.18
CA LEU A 243 -11.48 7.87 29.43
C LEU A 243 -11.63 8.96 30.53
N ASN A 244 -12.27 10.08 30.26
CA ASN A 244 -12.35 11.29 31.12
C ASN A 244 -10.96 11.95 31.39
N GLU A 245 -9.98 11.70 30.55
CA GLU A 245 -8.63 12.29 30.61
C GLU A 245 -8.58 13.67 29.93
N PHE A 246 -9.46 14.58 30.33
CA PHE A 246 -9.67 15.88 29.66
C PHE A 246 -8.40 16.73 29.56
N LEU A 247 -7.54 16.71 30.59
CA LEU A 247 -6.29 17.49 30.54
C LEU A 247 -5.34 16.95 29.48
N SER A 248 -5.21 15.63 29.38
CA SER A 248 -4.37 14.94 28.38
C SER A 248 -4.91 15.13 26.97
N ALA A 249 -6.25 15.14 26.79
CA ALA A 249 -6.90 15.44 25.53
C ALA A 249 -6.66 16.91 25.10
N ALA A 250 -6.74 17.85 26.03
CA ALA A 250 -6.46 19.28 25.77
C ALA A 250 -5.01 19.52 25.29
N VAL A 251 -4.05 18.71 25.76
CA VAL A 251 -2.67 18.76 25.26
C VAL A 251 -2.62 18.34 23.76
N ASP A 252 -3.35 17.30 23.38
CA ASP A 252 -3.41 16.85 21.99
C ASP A 252 -4.04 17.94 21.08
N TYR A 253 -5.16 18.55 21.49
CA TYR A 253 -5.74 19.68 20.74
C TYR A 253 -4.81 20.90 20.70
N THR A 254 -4.02 21.14 21.74
CA THR A 254 -3.01 22.20 21.71
C THR A 254 -1.93 21.93 20.66
N LYS A 255 -1.54 20.67 20.49
CA LYS A 255 -0.61 20.29 19.43
C LYS A 255 -1.23 20.51 18.04
N ILE A 256 -2.50 20.13 17.84
CA ILE A 256 -3.22 20.38 16.57
C ILE A 256 -3.25 21.89 16.27
N ILE A 257 -3.62 22.73 17.23
CA ILE A 257 -3.63 24.20 17.08
C ILE A 257 -2.24 24.76 16.77
N SER A 258 -1.17 24.13 17.28
CA SER A 258 0.20 24.52 16.93
C SER A 258 0.59 24.17 15.51
N LEU A 259 -0.01 23.12 14.91
CA LEU A 259 0.18 22.70 13.53
C LEU A 259 -0.70 23.53 12.58
N ASP A 260 -1.94 23.79 12.98
CA ASP A 260 -2.88 24.67 12.26
C ASP A 260 -3.59 25.62 13.24
N SER A 261 -3.16 26.87 13.27
CA SER A 261 -3.71 27.91 14.12
C SER A 261 -5.10 28.43 13.69
N LEU A 262 -5.61 27.95 12.56
CA LEU A 262 -6.94 28.29 12.03
C LEU A 262 -7.96 27.15 12.21
N ASP A 263 -7.57 26.06 12.87
CA ASP A 263 -8.46 24.94 13.14
C ASP A 263 -9.46 25.27 14.27
N GLY A 264 -10.62 25.81 13.88
CA GLY A 264 -11.70 26.16 14.80
C GLY A 264 -12.26 24.96 15.58
N THR A 265 -12.23 23.76 14.98
CA THR A 265 -12.68 22.51 15.62
C THR A 265 -11.76 22.11 16.77
N ALA A 266 -10.44 22.27 16.61
CA ALA A 266 -9.48 22.00 17.66
C ALA A 266 -9.65 22.95 18.85
N PHE A 267 -9.87 24.25 18.61
CA PHE A 267 -10.21 25.20 19.67
C PHE A 267 -11.51 24.80 20.40
N TYR A 268 -12.56 24.48 19.66
CA TYR A 268 -13.84 24.08 20.23
C TYR A 268 -13.70 22.85 21.15
N ASN A 269 -13.05 21.79 20.66
CA ASN A 269 -12.88 20.56 21.41
C ASN A 269 -11.96 20.75 22.63
N ARG A 270 -10.91 21.60 22.52
CA ARG A 270 -10.10 21.98 23.69
C ARG A 270 -10.91 22.76 24.72
N GLY A 271 -11.78 23.65 24.27
CA GLY A 271 -12.73 24.37 25.10
C GLY A 271 -13.67 23.42 25.84
N ILE A 272 -14.16 22.36 25.20
CA ILE A 272 -14.95 21.31 25.86
C ILE A 272 -14.11 20.62 26.96
N CYS A 273 -12.86 20.27 26.66
CA CYS A 273 -11.97 19.67 27.66
C CYS A 273 -11.80 20.61 28.90
N TYR A 274 -11.54 21.91 28.68
CA TYR A 274 -11.41 22.89 29.76
C TYR A 274 -12.71 23.10 30.55
N ALA A 275 -13.86 23.04 29.86
CA ALA A 275 -15.16 23.12 30.52
C ALA A 275 -15.39 21.95 31.49
N ASN A 276 -15.02 20.73 31.09
CA ASN A 276 -15.10 19.54 31.94
C ASN A 276 -14.10 19.59 33.12
N LEU A 277 -13.02 20.35 32.98
CA LEU A 277 -12.05 20.62 34.06
C LEU A 277 -12.42 21.83 34.94
N GLU A 278 -13.62 22.42 34.76
CA GLU A 278 -14.08 23.63 35.42
C GLU A 278 -13.19 24.87 35.16
N MET A 279 -12.34 24.83 34.13
CA MET A 279 -11.47 25.94 33.72
C MET A 279 -12.24 26.91 32.82
N LYS A 280 -13.26 27.57 33.39
CA LYS A 280 -14.24 28.40 32.63
C LYS A 280 -13.60 29.46 31.76
N VAL A 281 -12.55 30.14 32.24
CA VAL A 281 -11.89 31.23 31.46
C VAL A 281 -11.26 30.65 30.21
N ASN A 282 -10.47 29.58 30.31
CA ASN A 282 -9.82 28.93 29.19
C ASN A 282 -10.84 28.39 28.18
N ALA A 283 -11.91 27.74 28.69
CA ALA A 283 -12.98 27.22 27.84
C ALA A 283 -13.65 28.33 27.04
N CYS A 284 -13.99 29.46 27.68
CA CYS A 284 -14.66 30.57 27.01
C CYS A 284 -13.77 31.31 26.00
N ASP A 285 -12.47 31.39 26.24
CA ASP A 285 -11.53 31.95 25.26
C ASP A 285 -11.41 31.06 24.04
N ASP A 286 -11.36 29.74 24.21
CA ASP A 286 -11.33 28.79 23.12
C ASP A 286 -12.63 28.76 22.32
N PHE A 287 -13.81 28.79 22.97
CA PHE A 287 -15.09 28.87 22.27
C PHE A 287 -15.22 30.18 21.46
N LYS A 288 -14.77 31.31 21.98
CA LYS A 288 -14.75 32.57 21.26
C LYS A 288 -13.87 32.44 20.00
N ARG A 289 -12.68 31.87 20.16
CA ARG A 289 -11.76 31.69 19.03
C ARG A 289 -12.32 30.74 17.99
N ALA A 290 -12.96 29.64 18.38
CA ALA A 290 -13.67 28.74 17.47
C ALA A 290 -14.77 29.46 16.68
N GLY A 291 -15.58 30.31 17.35
CA GLY A 291 -16.61 31.11 16.70
C GLY A 291 -16.04 32.12 15.70
N GLU A 292 -14.94 32.82 16.05
CA GLU A 292 -14.23 33.74 15.14
C GLU A 292 -13.70 33.02 13.89
N LEU A 293 -13.34 31.74 14.02
CA LEU A 293 -12.88 30.88 12.93
C LEU A 293 -14.03 30.24 12.15
N GLY A 294 -15.27 30.60 12.45
CA GLY A 294 -16.46 30.22 11.68
C GLY A 294 -17.20 28.98 12.20
N LEU A 295 -16.86 28.45 13.36
CA LEU A 295 -17.59 27.34 13.95
C LEU A 295 -18.84 27.88 14.69
N PHE A 296 -19.99 27.77 14.06
CA PHE A 296 -21.24 28.38 14.54
C PHE A 296 -21.77 27.76 15.83
N GLU A 297 -21.51 26.47 16.07
CA GLU A 297 -21.87 25.76 17.29
C GLU A 297 -21.28 26.40 18.56
N ALA A 298 -20.11 27.03 18.44
CA ALA A 298 -19.45 27.72 19.53
C ALA A 298 -20.28 28.88 20.09
N TYR A 299 -21.04 29.59 19.27
CA TYR A 299 -21.82 30.74 19.73
C TYR A 299 -22.94 30.36 20.70
N GLN A 300 -23.56 29.19 20.53
CA GLN A 300 -24.58 28.72 21.49
C GLN A 300 -23.96 28.41 22.83
N ILE A 301 -22.80 27.75 22.84
CA ILE A 301 -22.10 27.45 24.12
C ILE A 301 -21.61 28.73 24.79
N ILE A 302 -21.10 29.71 24.03
CA ILE A 302 -20.71 31.01 24.59
C ILE A 302 -21.87 31.65 25.36
N LYS A 303 -23.05 31.70 24.74
CA LYS A 303 -24.26 32.28 25.35
C LYS A 303 -24.72 31.54 26.59
N ASP A 304 -24.69 30.20 26.57
CA ASP A 304 -25.27 29.39 27.63
C ASP A 304 -24.29 29.17 28.80
N TYR A 305 -22.99 29.06 28.54
CA TYR A 305 -21.96 28.69 29.50
C TYR A 305 -21.05 29.87 29.90
N CYS A 306 -20.72 30.78 28.96
CA CYS A 306 -19.74 31.83 29.21
C CYS A 306 -20.39 33.12 29.71
N GLU A 307 -21.55 33.50 29.16
CA GLU A 307 -22.26 34.73 29.58
C GLU A 307 -22.90 34.51 30.95
N GLU A 308 -22.66 35.45 31.89
CA GLU A 308 -23.37 35.46 33.14
C GLU A 308 -24.85 35.78 32.90
N LYS A 309 -25.76 34.87 33.31
CA LYS A 309 -27.19 35.18 33.32
C LYS A 309 -27.39 36.38 34.19
N GLU A 310 -27.81 37.55 33.62
CA GLU A 310 -28.18 38.72 34.41
C GLU A 310 -29.17 38.31 35.49
N LYS A 311 -28.76 38.47 36.78
CA LYS A 311 -29.69 38.32 37.92
C LYS A 311 -30.85 39.30 37.69
N PRO A 312 -32.11 38.84 37.75
CA PRO A 312 -33.23 39.74 37.56
C PRO A 312 -33.09 40.89 38.55
N LYS A 313 -33.01 42.15 38.04
CA LYS A 313 -32.99 43.34 38.84
C LYS A 313 -34.23 43.34 39.76
N VAL A 314 -34.01 43.03 41.05
CA VAL A 314 -35.07 43.15 42.05
C VAL A 314 -35.45 44.63 42.09
N LYS A 315 -36.62 44.98 41.56
CA LYS A 315 -37.17 46.36 41.72
C LYS A 315 -37.30 46.65 43.21
N PRO A 316 -36.78 47.79 43.73
CA PRO A 316 -37.00 48.15 45.12
C PRO A 316 -38.51 48.34 45.33
N LYS A 317 -39.05 47.60 46.33
CA LYS A 317 -40.42 47.82 46.76
C LYS A 317 -40.53 49.25 47.27
N LYS A 318 -41.48 50.03 46.67
CA LYS A 318 -41.86 51.37 47.17
C LYS A 318 -42.62 51.23 48.50
#